data_b3a230c86a81dc1b8fd77e03f6cc40fb
#
_entry.id   b3a230c86a81dc1b8fd77e03f6cc40fb
#
_cell.length_a   1.000
_cell.length_b   1.000
_cell.length_c   1.000
_cell.angle_alpha   90.00
_cell.angle_beta   90.00
_cell.angle_gamma   90.00
#
_symmetry.space_group_name_H-M   'P 1'
#
loop_
_entity.id
_entity.type
_entity.pdbx_description
1 polymer ?
#
loop_
_entity_poly.entity_id
_entity_poly.type
_entity_poly.pdbx_seq_one_letter_code
_entity_poly.pdbx_strand_id
1 'polypeptide(L)'
;VGLGYLTLGRTLNTLSGGELQRIKLVQFLKEHREEQESVLVLDEITTGLHPKDVEQLIQFLRRLSERGATAIAIDHNPGLISQADYNIDIGPGAGTQGGTVVFTGTAWGLANCPASTTGKWLHKLVCSPAGVEPAP
;
A
#
# COMPACT_ATOMS: atom_id res chain seq x y z
N VAL A 1 2.60 12.27 3.92
CA VAL A 1 3.45 11.10 3.57
C VAL A 1 4.39 10.69 4.70
N GLY A 2 4.15 11.12 5.96
CA GLY A 2 4.90 10.65 7.13
C GLY A 2 6.39 11.00 7.15
N LEU A 3 6.79 12.13 6.61
CA LEU A 3 8.20 12.58 6.58
C LEU A 3 8.50 13.71 7.58
N GLY A 4 7.57 14.02 8.48
CA GLY A 4 7.71 15.16 9.40
C GLY A 4 8.87 15.08 10.40
N TYR A 5 9.46 13.90 10.59
CA TYR A 5 10.62 13.68 11.44
C TYR A 5 11.97 13.89 10.72
N LEU A 6 11.96 14.06 9.40
CA LEU A 6 13.18 14.30 8.64
C LEU A 6 13.63 15.75 8.79
N THR A 7 14.88 15.94 9.22
CA THR A 7 15.52 17.26 9.27
C THR A 7 16.08 17.63 7.90
N LEU A 8 15.91 18.89 7.52
CA LEU A 8 16.55 19.46 6.33
C LEU A 8 18.08 19.38 6.48
N GLY A 9 18.76 18.92 5.43
CA GLY A 9 20.22 18.76 5.44
C GLY A 9 20.72 17.33 5.72
N ARG A 10 19.83 16.37 5.91
CA ARG A 10 20.20 14.95 5.99
C ARG A 10 20.75 14.46 4.64
N THR A 11 21.88 13.78 4.65
CA THR A 11 22.46 13.23 3.42
C THR A 11 21.63 12.02 2.94
N LEU A 12 21.47 11.85 1.63
CA LEU A 12 20.67 10.77 1.03
C LEU A 12 21.13 9.38 1.50
N ASN A 13 22.40 9.21 1.77
CA ASN A 13 22.98 7.94 2.23
C ASN A 13 22.57 7.52 3.65
N THR A 14 21.91 8.42 4.40
CA THR A 14 21.41 8.16 5.75
C THR A 14 19.92 7.87 5.79
N LEU A 15 19.25 7.90 4.62
CA LEU A 15 17.83 7.61 4.50
C LEU A 15 17.59 6.13 4.27
N SER A 16 16.53 5.59 4.89
CA SER A 16 16.04 4.26 4.56
C SER A 16 15.44 4.22 3.15
N GLY A 17 15.36 3.03 2.55
CA GLY A 17 14.75 2.86 1.23
C GLY A 17 13.33 3.43 1.16
N GLY A 18 12.51 3.17 2.17
CA GLY A 18 11.15 3.71 2.25
C GLY A 18 11.10 5.24 2.42
N GLU A 19 12.05 5.84 3.17
CA GLU A 19 12.15 7.30 3.27
C GLU A 19 12.49 7.93 1.92
N LEU A 20 13.43 7.36 1.20
CA LEU A 20 13.81 7.82 -0.13
C LEU A 20 12.66 7.70 -1.13
N GLN A 21 11.93 6.59 -1.09
CA GLN A 21 10.76 6.37 -1.93
C GLN A 21 9.67 7.42 -1.68
N ARG A 22 9.38 7.73 -0.42
CA ARG A 22 8.39 8.77 -0.05
C ARG A 22 8.82 10.17 -0.47
N ILE A 23 10.12 10.48 -0.42
CA ILE A 23 10.64 11.74 -0.96
C ILE A 23 10.43 11.81 -2.48
N LYS A 24 10.75 10.75 -3.21
CA LYS A 24 10.50 10.67 -4.66
C LYS A 24 9.01 10.82 -4.99
N LEU A 25 8.13 10.26 -4.17
CA LEU A 25 6.70 10.40 -4.34
C LEU A 25 6.22 11.87 -4.17
N VAL A 26 6.77 12.60 -3.20
CA VAL A 26 6.49 14.04 -3.04
C VAL A 26 7.03 14.85 -4.22
N GLN A 27 8.19 14.46 -4.73
CA GLN A 27 8.80 15.09 -5.89
C GLN A 27 7.96 14.86 -7.15
N PHE A 28 7.53 13.62 -7.38
CA PHE A 28 6.62 13.27 -8.47
C PHE A 28 5.36 14.14 -8.48
N LEU A 29 4.77 14.42 -7.32
CA LEU A 29 3.60 15.29 -7.21
C LEU A 29 3.85 16.75 -7.61
N LYS A 30 5.04 17.27 -7.31
CA LYS A 30 5.38 18.64 -7.67
C LYS A 30 5.53 18.78 -9.19
N GLU A 31 6.01 17.73 -9.82
CA GLU A 31 6.26 17.70 -11.26
C GLU A 31 4.98 17.41 -12.07
N HIS A 32 4.07 16.60 -11.51
CA HIS A 32 2.82 16.17 -12.15
C HIS A 32 1.61 16.87 -11.51
N ARG A 33 1.49 18.17 -11.77
CA ARG A 33 0.38 19.00 -11.24
C ARG A 33 -0.92 18.84 -12.01
N GLU A 34 -0.85 18.37 -13.24
CA GLU A 34 -2.00 18.17 -14.14
C GLU A 34 -2.44 16.70 -14.15
N GLU A 35 -3.70 16.45 -14.51
CA GLU A 35 -4.25 15.11 -14.68
C GLU A 35 -3.48 14.39 -15.79
N GLN A 36 -2.62 13.47 -15.42
CA GLN A 36 -1.88 12.63 -16.34
C GLN A 36 -2.04 11.17 -15.95
N GLU A 37 -2.40 10.36 -16.94
CA GLU A 37 -2.33 8.90 -16.79
C GLU A 37 -0.89 8.51 -16.49
N SER A 38 -0.68 7.95 -15.31
CA SER A 38 0.64 7.52 -14.84
C SER A 38 0.51 6.26 -14.01
N VAL A 39 1.54 5.42 -14.06
CA VAL A 39 1.63 4.20 -13.24
C VAL A 39 2.78 4.37 -12.25
N LEU A 40 2.45 4.28 -10.96
CA LEU A 40 3.43 4.28 -9.88
C LEU A 40 3.58 2.86 -9.33
N VAL A 41 4.82 2.37 -9.30
CA VAL A 41 5.16 1.11 -8.64
C VAL A 41 5.89 1.43 -7.35
N LEU A 42 5.34 0.98 -6.23
CA LEU A 42 5.78 1.30 -4.87
C LEU A 42 6.10 -0.01 -4.14
N ASP A 43 7.33 -0.13 -3.66
CA ASP A 43 7.81 -1.33 -2.98
C ASP A 43 8.05 -1.02 -1.49
N GLU A 44 7.37 -1.77 -0.59
CA GLU A 44 7.45 -1.65 0.87
C GLU A 44 7.32 -0.20 1.39
N ILE A 45 6.41 0.58 0.82
CA ILE A 45 6.31 2.03 1.09
C ILE A 45 5.85 2.33 2.53
N THR A 46 5.21 1.35 3.21
CA THR A 46 4.77 1.50 4.61
C THR A 46 5.84 1.15 5.63
N THR A 47 6.99 0.60 5.20
CA THR A 47 8.05 0.17 6.11
C THR A 47 8.54 1.31 6.99
N GLY A 48 8.55 1.08 8.31
CA GLY A 48 8.99 2.04 9.33
C GLY A 48 8.01 3.19 9.58
N LEU A 49 6.80 3.15 9.03
CA LEU A 49 5.77 4.15 9.30
C LEU A 49 4.94 3.81 10.56
N HIS A 50 4.61 4.85 11.31
CA HIS A 50 3.58 4.75 12.34
C HIS A 50 2.19 4.56 11.69
N PRO A 51 1.23 3.85 12.31
CA PRO A 51 -0.12 3.64 11.75
C PRO A 51 -0.81 4.90 11.23
N LYS A 52 -0.71 6.02 11.93
CA LYS A 52 -1.26 7.32 11.50
C LYS A 52 -0.62 7.84 10.19
N ASP A 53 0.66 7.57 10.00
CA ASP A 53 1.37 7.98 8.78
C ASP A 53 0.99 7.08 7.61
N VAL A 54 0.67 5.80 7.87
CA VAL A 54 0.12 4.88 6.87
C VAL A 54 -1.24 5.38 6.38
N GLU A 55 -2.12 5.82 7.27
CA GLU A 55 -3.42 6.41 6.90
C GLU A 55 -3.24 7.63 5.99
N GLN A 56 -2.33 8.54 6.34
CA GLN A 56 -2.03 9.72 5.53
C GLN A 56 -1.48 9.33 4.14
N LEU A 57 -0.62 8.29 4.09
CA LEU A 57 -0.09 7.77 2.84
C LEU A 57 -1.21 7.20 1.96
N ILE A 58 -2.12 6.41 2.52
CA ILE A 58 -3.26 5.84 1.80
C ILE A 58 -4.16 6.95 1.22
N GLN A 59 -4.53 7.94 2.03
CA GLN A 59 -5.31 9.08 1.57
C GLN A 59 -4.61 9.86 0.45
N PHE A 60 -3.31 9.88 0.50
CA PHE A 60 -2.50 10.49 -0.52
C PHE A 60 -2.52 9.69 -1.84
N LEU A 61 -2.35 8.37 -1.78
CA LEU A 61 -2.45 7.49 -2.95
C LEU A 61 -3.84 7.55 -3.60
N ARG A 62 -4.89 7.62 -2.79
CA ARG A 62 -6.26 7.82 -3.29
C ARG A 62 -6.41 9.11 -4.09
N ARG A 63 -5.91 10.23 -3.58
CA ARG A 63 -5.92 11.50 -4.31
C ARG A 63 -5.14 11.46 -5.61
N LEU A 64 -4.09 10.66 -5.70
CA LEU A 64 -3.38 10.41 -6.97
C LEU A 64 -4.24 9.61 -7.95
N SER A 65 -4.90 8.57 -7.45
CA SER A 65 -5.81 7.75 -8.27
C SER A 65 -6.98 8.57 -8.82
N GLU A 66 -7.57 9.45 -8.01
CA GLU A 66 -8.62 10.39 -8.43
C GLU A 66 -8.17 11.36 -9.54
N ARG A 67 -6.86 11.55 -9.69
CA ARG A 67 -6.24 12.37 -10.75
C ARG A 67 -5.78 11.56 -11.96
N GLY A 68 -6.18 10.29 -12.06
CA GLY A 68 -5.86 9.42 -13.19
C GLY A 68 -4.58 8.60 -13.04
N ALA A 69 -3.90 8.64 -11.90
CA ALA A 69 -2.75 7.79 -11.64
C ALA A 69 -3.19 6.39 -11.18
N THR A 70 -2.48 5.36 -11.62
CA THR A 70 -2.60 3.99 -11.10
C THR A 70 -1.44 3.71 -10.14
N ALA A 71 -1.73 3.41 -8.88
CA ALA A 71 -0.72 3.03 -7.90
C ALA A 71 -0.71 1.50 -7.71
N ILE A 72 0.44 0.87 -7.95
CA ILE A 72 0.69 -0.55 -7.67
C ILE A 72 1.61 -0.59 -6.45
N ALA A 73 1.09 -0.98 -5.29
CA ALA A 73 1.86 -1.10 -4.05
C ALA A 73 2.17 -2.56 -3.74
N ILE A 74 3.44 -2.88 -3.56
CA ILE A 74 3.91 -4.17 -3.06
C ILE A 74 4.18 -3.96 -1.57
N ASP A 75 3.32 -4.51 -0.72
CA ASP A 75 3.40 -4.26 0.72
C ASP A 75 2.70 -5.37 1.49
N HIS A 76 3.00 -5.48 2.77
CA HIS A 76 2.38 -6.44 3.69
C HIS A 76 1.55 -5.74 4.78
N ASN A 77 1.41 -4.43 4.72
CA ASN A 77 0.66 -3.66 5.72
C ASN A 77 -0.85 -3.88 5.57
N PRO A 78 -1.53 -4.40 6.59
CA PRO A 78 -2.95 -4.73 6.50
C PRO A 78 -3.84 -3.49 6.34
N GLY A 79 -3.43 -2.34 6.84
CA GLY A 79 -4.15 -1.07 6.65
C GLY A 79 -4.15 -0.66 5.17
N LEU A 80 -3.03 -0.82 4.47
CA LEU A 80 -2.94 -0.57 3.04
C LEU A 80 -3.74 -1.60 2.25
N ILE A 81 -3.56 -2.90 2.53
CA ILE A 81 -4.26 -4.01 1.85
C ILE A 81 -5.78 -3.86 1.99
N SER A 82 -6.28 -3.53 3.19
CA SER A 82 -7.73 -3.39 3.44
C SER A 82 -8.37 -2.25 2.68
N GLN A 83 -7.61 -1.25 2.27
CA GLN A 83 -8.09 -0.05 1.61
C GLN A 83 -7.75 0.03 0.12
N ALA A 84 -7.06 -0.99 -0.43
CA ALA A 84 -6.79 -1.08 -1.85
C ALA A 84 -8.08 -1.41 -2.62
N ASP A 85 -8.25 -0.82 -3.81
CA ASP A 85 -9.38 -1.09 -4.71
C ASP A 85 -9.33 -2.53 -5.23
N TYR A 86 -8.11 -3.06 -5.42
CA TYR A 86 -7.87 -4.40 -5.92
C TYR A 86 -6.61 -4.99 -5.29
N ASN A 87 -6.69 -6.25 -4.89
CA ASN A 87 -5.58 -7.00 -4.29
C ASN A 87 -5.17 -8.17 -5.18
N ILE A 88 -3.87 -8.39 -5.28
CA ILE A 88 -3.27 -9.57 -5.88
C ILE A 88 -2.41 -10.22 -4.80
N ASP A 89 -2.83 -11.37 -4.29
CA ASP A 89 -2.09 -12.11 -3.27
C ASP A 89 -1.24 -13.20 -3.90
N ILE A 90 0.04 -13.19 -3.58
CA ILE A 90 1.04 -14.11 -4.13
C ILE A 90 1.58 -14.97 -2.99
N GLY A 91 1.53 -16.28 -3.15
CA GLY A 91 2.04 -17.23 -2.14
C GLY A 91 1.47 -18.62 -2.34
N PRO A 92 1.54 -19.49 -1.31
CA PRO A 92 2.55 -19.52 -0.28
C PRO A 92 3.91 -19.98 -0.81
N GLY A 93 4.95 -19.73 -0.04
CA GLY A 93 6.30 -20.17 -0.36
C GLY A 93 7.14 -19.11 -1.07
N ALA A 94 8.40 -19.45 -1.31
CA ALA A 94 9.38 -18.58 -1.96
C ALA A 94 10.26 -19.37 -2.94
N GLY A 95 10.98 -18.66 -3.82
CA GLY A 95 11.87 -19.27 -4.80
C GLY A 95 11.10 -20.14 -5.82
N THR A 96 11.65 -21.31 -6.14
CA THR A 96 11.08 -22.23 -7.14
C THR A 96 9.73 -22.86 -6.77
N GLN A 97 9.33 -22.78 -5.49
CA GLN A 97 8.07 -23.31 -4.98
C GLN A 97 7.07 -22.22 -4.57
N GLY A 98 7.38 -20.97 -4.86
CA GLY A 98 6.54 -19.82 -4.56
C GLY A 98 6.13 -19.02 -5.78
N GLY A 99 5.52 -17.85 -5.54
CA GLY A 99 5.21 -16.91 -6.62
C GLY A 99 3.96 -17.25 -7.44
N THR A 100 3.08 -18.10 -6.93
CA THR A 100 1.77 -18.34 -7.56
C THR A 100 0.73 -17.34 -7.05
N VAL A 101 -0.14 -16.86 -7.93
CA VAL A 101 -1.27 -16.02 -7.53
C VAL A 101 -2.31 -16.91 -6.86
N VAL A 102 -2.57 -16.67 -5.57
CA VAL A 102 -3.57 -17.41 -4.77
C VAL A 102 -4.92 -16.72 -4.72
N PHE A 103 -4.94 -15.42 -4.89
CA PHE A 103 -6.17 -14.63 -4.90
C PHE A 103 -6.01 -13.34 -5.69
N THR A 104 -7.10 -12.91 -6.33
CA THR A 104 -7.23 -11.58 -6.92
C THR A 104 -8.63 -11.03 -6.62
N GLY A 105 -8.74 -9.75 -6.26
CA GLY A 105 -10.04 -9.12 -6.00
C GLY A 105 -10.02 -8.12 -4.85
N THR A 106 -11.20 -7.89 -4.26
CA THR A 106 -11.37 -6.94 -3.15
C THR A 106 -10.75 -7.44 -1.84
N ALA A 107 -10.49 -6.53 -0.90
CA ALA A 107 -10.02 -6.89 0.45
C ALA A 107 -10.97 -7.83 1.19
N TRP A 108 -12.28 -7.65 1.01
CA TRP A 108 -13.30 -8.55 1.56
C TRP A 108 -13.19 -9.97 1.00
N GLY A 109 -13.07 -10.10 -0.32
CA GLY A 109 -12.85 -11.40 -0.97
C GLY A 109 -11.56 -12.07 -0.50
N LEU A 110 -10.48 -11.30 -0.37
CA LEU A 110 -9.20 -11.77 0.15
C LEU A 110 -9.33 -12.30 1.59
N ALA A 111 -10.00 -11.55 2.48
CA ALA A 111 -10.22 -11.93 3.87
C ALA A 111 -11.00 -13.25 4.02
N ASN A 112 -11.82 -13.59 3.04
CA ASN A 112 -12.61 -14.82 3.01
C ASN A 112 -11.98 -15.95 2.15
N CYS A 113 -10.77 -15.76 1.65
CA CYS A 113 -10.06 -16.77 0.86
C CYS A 113 -9.31 -17.75 1.76
N PRO A 114 -9.72 -19.04 1.85
CA PRO A 114 -9.08 -20.02 2.73
C PRO A 114 -7.63 -20.33 2.35
N ALA A 115 -7.29 -20.20 1.07
CA ALA A 115 -5.95 -20.46 0.55
C ALA A 115 -4.96 -19.35 0.90
N SER A 116 -5.44 -18.13 1.17
CA SER A 116 -4.60 -16.96 1.44
C SER A 116 -4.15 -16.90 2.90
N THR A 117 -2.84 -16.81 3.10
CA THR A 117 -2.27 -16.52 4.43
C THR A 117 -2.53 -15.07 4.82
N THR A 118 -2.40 -14.15 3.88
CA THR A 118 -2.72 -12.73 4.02
C THR A 118 -4.19 -12.54 4.37
N GLY A 119 -5.08 -13.27 3.70
CA GLY A 119 -6.53 -13.24 3.94
C GLY A 119 -6.90 -13.65 5.36
N LYS A 120 -6.32 -14.73 5.89
CA LYS A 120 -6.55 -15.17 7.28
C LYS A 120 -6.19 -14.09 8.31
N TRP A 121 -5.17 -13.30 8.01
CA TRP A 121 -4.73 -12.20 8.85
C TRP A 121 -5.66 -10.99 8.73
N LEU A 122 -6.04 -10.66 7.50
CA LEU A 122 -6.92 -9.56 7.16
C LEU A 122 -8.34 -9.78 7.71
N HIS A 123 -8.82 -11.01 7.74
CA HIS A 123 -10.13 -11.38 8.28
C HIS A 123 -10.36 -10.87 9.71
N LYS A 124 -9.33 -10.89 10.55
CA LYS A 124 -9.40 -10.38 11.93
C LYS A 124 -9.65 -8.88 12.00
N LEU A 125 -9.25 -8.15 10.97
CA LEU A 125 -9.40 -6.69 10.90
C LEU A 125 -10.70 -6.26 10.21
N VAL A 126 -11.06 -6.95 9.14
CA VAL A 126 -12.20 -6.60 8.28
C VAL A 126 -13.51 -7.20 8.81
N CYS A 127 -13.47 -8.39 9.41
CA CYS A 127 -14.63 -9.10 9.92
C CYS A 127 -14.82 -8.97 11.45
N SER A 128 -14.02 -8.13 12.13
CA SER A 128 -14.26 -7.80 13.53
C SER A 128 -15.52 -6.93 13.66
N PRO A 129 -16.34 -7.07 14.74
CA PRO A 129 -17.62 -6.38 14.87
C PRO A 129 -17.56 -4.83 14.88
N ALA A 130 -16.37 -4.25 14.78
CA ALA A 130 -16.16 -2.81 14.57
C ALA A 130 -15.87 -2.42 13.11
N GLY A 131 -15.81 -3.38 12.19
CA GLY A 131 -15.56 -3.14 10.75
C GLY A 131 -16.87 -2.98 9.99
N VAL A 132 -17.09 -1.80 9.45
CA VAL A 132 -18.23 -1.48 8.58
C VAL A 132 -18.13 -2.29 7.31
N GLU A 133 -19.19 -3.04 6.98
CA GLU A 133 -19.37 -3.70 5.69
C GLU A 133 -19.29 -2.67 4.55
N PRO A 134 -18.45 -2.86 3.53
CA PRO A 134 -18.47 -1.95 2.39
C PRO A 134 -19.79 -2.10 1.66
N ALA A 135 -20.42 -0.96 1.32
CA ALA A 135 -21.60 -0.92 0.49
C ALA A 135 -21.36 -1.58 -0.88
N PRO A 136 -22.40 -2.16 -1.50
CA PRO A 136 -22.34 -2.89 -2.75
C PRO A 136 -21.87 -2.03 -3.93
#